data_378bd990c8028abf4fdcf7b0481bf8dd
#
_entry.id   378bd990c8028abf4fdcf7b0481bf8dd
#
_cell.length_a   1.000
_cell.length_b   1.000
_cell.length_c   1.000
_cell.angle_alpha   90.00
_cell.angle_beta   90.00
_cell.angle_gamma   90.00
#
_symmetry.space_group_name_H-M   'P 1'
#
loop_
_entity.id
_entity.type
_entity.pdbx_description
1 polymer ?
#
loop_
_entity_poly.entity_id
_entity_poly.type
_entity_poly.pdbx_seq_one_letter_code
_entity_poly.pdbx_strand_id
1 'polypeptide(L)'
;MIDKNRYACAGDAKPRPHGNCYWLAEDAVLAGPHPGPLGVDLLRSVGVTHFVDLTAPGESAQPYKAAPATYARHPISDFGIPSVEGLRATLADIEAAVEQGGLVYVHCRAGVGRTGTVAACLLVEQGFTGDEALALLTQKWQAVHKRVLSPNTPETEGQRQFVRQWAQLRLA
;
A
#
# COMPACT_ATOMS: atom_id res chain seq x y z
N MET A 1 6.10 -5.52 16.08
CA MET A 1 6.59 -6.13 14.81
C MET A 1 5.53 -7.13 14.36
N ILE A 2 5.00 -6.94 13.18
CA ILE A 2 3.99 -7.84 12.62
C ILE A 2 4.71 -9.09 12.15
N ASP A 3 4.15 -10.26 12.41
CA ASP A 3 4.75 -11.53 11.97
C ASP A 3 4.98 -11.54 10.46
N LYS A 4 6.23 -11.73 10.03
CA LYS A 4 6.64 -11.83 8.61
C LYS A 4 5.76 -12.83 7.84
N ASN A 5 5.29 -13.87 8.49
CA ASN A 5 4.43 -14.89 7.88
C ASN A 5 3.08 -14.33 7.42
N ARG A 6 2.54 -13.27 8.04
CA ARG A 6 1.30 -12.63 7.58
C ARG A 6 1.44 -11.99 6.21
N TYR A 7 2.65 -11.58 5.84
CA TYR A 7 2.94 -10.97 4.54
C TYR A 7 3.30 -12.00 3.47
N ALA A 8 3.82 -13.17 3.89
CA ALA A 8 4.39 -14.17 2.99
C ALA A 8 3.35 -15.00 2.22
N CYS A 9 2.07 -14.93 2.57
CA CYS A 9 1.02 -15.68 1.89
C CYS A 9 0.84 -15.17 0.46
N ALA A 10 1.11 -16.04 -0.51
CA ALA A 10 0.99 -15.73 -1.94
C ALA A 10 -0.46 -15.74 -2.45
N GLY A 11 -1.38 -16.33 -1.71
CA GLY A 11 -2.81 -16.42 -2.05
C GLY A 11 -3.68 -15.85 -0.95
N ASP A 12 -4.72 -15.11 -1.34
CA ASP A 12 -5.69 -14.57 -0.40
C ASP A 12 -6.65 -15.68 0.05
N ALA A 13 -6.59 -16.09 1.32
CA ALA A 13 -7.61 -16.91 1.92
C ALA A 13 -8.90 -16.11 2.18
N LYS A 14 -8.77 -14.78 2.35
CA LYS A 14 -9.88 -13.86 2.51
C LYS A 14 -10.34 -13.24 1.19
N PRO A 15 -11.67 -13.11 1.00
CA PRO A 15 -12.19 -12.34 -0.12
C PRO A 15 -11.70 -10.90 -0.09
N ARG A 16 -11.35 -10.37 -1.26
CA ARG A 16 -11.03 -8.96 -1.43
C ARG A 16 -12.31 -8.15 -1.57
N PRO A 17 -12.38 -6.91 -1.04
CA PRO A 17 -13.56 -6.06 -1.17
C PRO A 17 -13.94 -5.76 -2.62
N HIS A 18 -12.94 -5.63 -3.50
CA HIS A 18 -13.12 -5.46 -4.93
C HIS A 18 -11.91 -5.97 -5.73
N GLY A 19 -12.07 -6.11 -7.05
CA GLY A 19 -11.09 -6.75 -7.91
C GLY A 19 -9.77 -6.00 -8.11
N ASN A 20 -9.68 -4.72 -7.72
CA ASN A 20 -8.48 -3.90 -7.89
C ASN A 20 -7.70 -3.65 -6.61
N CYS A 21 -8.07 -4.27 -5.50
CA CYS A 21 -7.27 -4.27 -4.28
C CYS A 21 -6.64 -5.64 -4.03
N TYR A 22 -5.65 -5.68 -3.16
CA TYR A 22 -5.00 -6.92 -2.74
C TYR A 22 -4.57 -6.84 -1.27
N TRP A 23 -4.58 -7.98 -0.60
CA TRP A 23 -4.04 -8.10 0.75
C TRP A 23 -2.51 -8.11 0.70
N LEU A 24 -1.90 -7.08 1.26
CA LEU A 24 -0.47 -7.12 1.55
C LEU A 24 -0.20 -8.02 2.77
N ALA A 25 -1.04 -7.87 3.80
CA ALA A 25 -1.13 -8.77 4.93
C ALA A 25 -2.61 -8.91 5.31
N GLU A 26 -3.13 -10.12 5.34
CA GLU A 26 -4.55 -10.36 5.67
C GLU A 26 -4.90 -9.77 7.04
N ASP A 27 -6.07 -9.12 7.13
CA ASP A 27 -6.55 -8.46 8.34
C ASP A 27 -5.64 -7.35 8.91
N ALA A 28 -4.69 -6.87 8.15
CA ALA A 28 -3.79 -5.81 8.58
C ALA A 28 -3.62 -4.72 7.54
N VAL A 29 -3.20 -5.07 6.31
CA VAL A 29 -2.92 -4.08 5.26
C VAL A 29 -3.54 -4.52 3.95
N LEU A 30 -4.41 -3.69 3.43
CA LEU A 30 -5.05 -3.79 2.12
C LEU A 30 -4.52 -2.64 1.24
N ALA A 31 -4.18 -2.93 0.01
CA ALA A 31 -3.64 -1.94 -0.94
C ALA A 31 -4.49 -1.87 -2.21
N GLY A 32 -4.66 -0.68 -2.77
CA GLY A 32 -5.46 -0.52 -3.98
C GLY A 32 -5.50 0.90 -4.52
N PRO A 33 -6.45 1.19 -5.43
CA PRO A 33 -6.68 2.50 -6.00
C PRO A 33 -7.46 3.42 -5.06
N HIS A 34 -7.55 4.69 -5.42
CA HIS A 34 -8.41 5.65 -4.74
C HIS A 34 -9.85 5.12 -4.66
N PRO A 35 -10.45 5.07 -3.45
CA PRO A 35 -11.70 4.35 -3.26
C PRO A 35 -12.93 5.06 -3.86
N GLY A 36 -12.88 6.38 -4.01
CA GLY A 36 -14.07 7.18 -4.30
C GLY A 36 -15.10 7.13 -3.15
N PRO A 37 -16.20 7.89 -3.27
CA PRO A 37 -17.18 7.99 -2.18
C PRO A 37 -17.81 6.65 -1.77
N LEU A 38 -18.25 5.86 -2.74
CA LEU A 38 -18.88 4.56 -2.48
C LEU A 38 -17.87 3.50 -2.01
N GLY A 39 -16.63 3.60 -2.46
CA GLY A 39 -15.57 2.69 -2.04
C GLY A 39 -15.15 2.88 -0.59
N VAL A 40 -15.21 4.09 -0.05
CA VAL A 40 -14.94 4.34 1.37
C VAL A 40 -15.92 3.57 2.25
N ASP A 41 -17.20 3.64 1.95
CA ASP A 41 -18.22 2.92 2.72
C ASP A 41 -18.06 1.39 2.60
N LEU A 42 -17.76 0.91 1.40
CA LEU A 42 -17.47 -0.51 1.19
C LEU A 42 -16.27 -0.97 2.02
N LEU A 43 -15.16 -0.24 1.97
CA LEU A 43 -13.95 -0.59 2.72
C LEU A 43 -14.18 -0.54 4.23
N ARG A 44 -14.91 0.44 4.72
CA ARG A 44 -15.30 0.52 6.14
C ARG A 44 -16.19 -0.67 6.54
N SER A 45 -17.11 -1.09 5.69
CA SER A 45 -17.99 -2.24 5.96
C SER A 45 -17.23 -3.56 6.11
N VAL A 46 -16.06 -3.68 5.51
CA VAL A 46 -15.19 -4.86 5.65
C VAL A 46 -14.12 -4.71 6.75
N GLY A 47 -14.18 -3.62 7.51
CA GLY A 47 -13.37 -3.43 8.70
C GLY A 47 -12.21 -2.45 8.58
N VAL A 48 -12.06 -1.74 7.46
CA VAL A 48 -11.00 -0.72 7.33
C VAL A 48 -11.21 0.39 8.35
N THR A 49 -10.19 0.63 9.17
CA THR A 49 -10.17 1.63 10.25
C THR A 49 -9.25 2.81 9.94
N HIS A 50 -8.31 2.63 9.02
CA HIS A 50 -7.32 3.64 8.67
C HIS A 50 -7.12 3.71 7.17
N PHE A 51 -7.21 4.92 6.60
CA PHE A 51 -6.93 5.20 5.21
C PHE A 51 -5.63 5.99 5.09
N VAL A 52 -4.70 5.50 4.27
CA VAL A 52 -3.43 6.15 3.96
C VAL A 52 -3.45 6.56 2.50
N ASP A 53 -3.57 7.86 2.25
CA ASP A 53 -3.70 8.46 0.93
C ASP A 53 -2.33 9.01 0.47
N LEU A 54 -1.82 8.46 -0.62
CA LEU A 54 -0.53 8.84 -1.21
C LEU A 54 -0.66 9.86 -2.34
N THR A 55 -1.87 10.32 -2.66
CA THR A 55 -2.07 11.32 -3.72
C THR A 55 -1.50 12.68 -3.34
N ALA A 56 -0.96 13.40 -4.32
CA ALA A 56 -0.42 14.73 -4.14
C ALA A 56 -1.52 15.80 -4.25
N PRO A 57 -1.34 16.98 -3.62
CA PRO A 57 -2.23 18.10 -3.83
C PRO A 57 -2.30 18.49 -5.32
N GLY A 58 -3.49 18.84 -5.81
CA GLY A 58 -3.71 19.21 -7.21
C GLY A 58 -4.01 18.03 -8.14
N GLU A 59 -3.92 16.79 -7.69
CA GLU A 59 -4.43 15.66 -8.44
C GLU A 59 -5.96 15.64 -8.44
N SER A 60 -6.55 14.99 -9.46
CA SER A 60 -8.01 14.83 -9.56
C SER A 60 -8.64 14.01 -8.43
N ALA A 61 -7.82 13.25 -7.71
CA ALA A 61 -8.25 12.50 -6.54
C ALA A 61 -8.43 13.47 -5.35
N GLN A 62 -9.67 13.70 -4.96
CA GLN A 62 -9.98 14.61 -3.87
C GLN A 62 -9.88 13.91 -2.51
N PRO A 63 -9.44 14.62 -1.44
CA PRO A 63 -9.59 14.15 -0.08
C PRO A 63 -11.06 13.82 0.22
N TYR A 64 -11.28 12.79 0.99
CA TYR A 64 -12.61 12.30 1.33
C TYR A 64 -12.79 12.18 2.85
N LYS A 65 -14.03 12.13 3.29
CA LYS A 65 -14.36 11.90 4.70
C LYS A 65 -14.38 10.39 4.98
N ALA A 66 -13.45 9.93 5.80
CA ALA A 66 -13.36 8.52 6.19
C ALA A 66 -14.00 8.21 7.55
N ALA A 67 -14.47 9.23 8.29
CA ALA A 67 -15.02 9.04 9.63
C ALA A 67 -16.12 7.94 9.69
N PRO A 68 -16.15 7.10 10.74
CA PRO A 68 -15.30 7.14 11.93
C PRO A 68 -13.87 6.59 11.75
N ALA A 69 -13.51 6.06 10.57
CA ALA A 69 -12.15 5.65 10.27
C ALA A 69 -11.20 6.87 10.21
N THR A 70 -9.92 6.64 10.48
CA THR A 70 -8.87 7.65 10.40
C THR A 70 -8.43 7.84 8.95
N TYR A 71 -8.11 9.07 8.59
CA TYR A 71 -7.54 9.45 7.29
C TYR A 71 -6.23 10.20 7.50
N ALA A 72 -5.17 9.74 6.87
CA ALA A 72 -3.87 10.42 6.81
C ALA A 72 -3.41 10.55 5.36
N ARG A 73 -2.80 11.69 5.02
CA ARG A 73 -2.26 11.93 3.68
C ARG A 73 -0.75 12.05 3.73
N HIS A 74 -0.08 11.21 2.95
CA HIS A 74 1.37 11.18 2.76
C HIS A 74 1.69 11.36 1.27
N PRO A 75 1.73 12.60 0.76
CA PRO A 75 1.75 12.85 -0.67
C PRO A 75 3.05 12.41 -1.33
N ILE A 76 2.91 11.67 -2.43
CA ILE A 76 3.99 11.31 -3.35
C ILE A 76 3.56 11.80 -4.74
N SER A 77 4.45 12.47 -5.48
CA SER A 77 4.17 12.91 -6.85
C SER A 77 3.83 11.71 -7.73
N ASP A 78 2.89 11.88 -8.65
CA ASP A 78 2.51 10.79 -9.57
C ASP A 78 3.72 10.31 -10.38
N PHE A 79 3.85 8.99 -10.56
CA PHE A 79 5.02 8.30 -11.11
C PHE A 79 6.33 8.51 -10.34
N GLY A 80 6.32 9.26 -9.23
CA GLY A 80 7.48 9.58 -8.42
C GLY A 80 7.80 8.56 -7.34
N ILE A 81 8.88 8.87 -6.63
CA ILE A 81 9.31 8.17 -5.43
C ILE A 81 9.09 9.07 -4.21
N PRO A 82 8.84 8.53 -3.02
CA PRO A 82 8.77 9.31 -1.81
C PRO A 82 10.16 9.85 -1.39
N SER A 83 10.18 10.89 -0.59
CA SER A 83 11.39 11.19 0.20
C SER A 83 11.59 10.11 1.26
N VAL A 84 12.84 9.97 1.74
CA VAL A 84 13.15 8.98 2.80
C VAL A 84 12.36 9.29 4.07
N GLU A 85 12.30 10.54 4.48
CA GLU A 85 11.53 10.98 5.65
C GLU A 85 10.02 10.77 5.46
N GLY A 86 9.50 11.11 4.27
CA GLY A 86 8.09 10.91 3.95
C GLY A 86 7.69 9.45 3.99
N LEU A 87 8.54 8.56 3.46
CA LEU A 87 8.25 7.13 3.53
C LEU A 87 8.36 6.59 4.96
N ARG A 88 9.36 7.01 5.74
CA ARG A 88 9.45 6.64 7.16
C ARG A 88 8.17 7.01 7.92
N ALA A 89 7.66 8.23 7.73
CA ALA A 89 6.43 8.67 8.36
C ALA A 89 5.23 7.83 7.91
N THR A 90 5.13 7.53 6.62
CA THR A 90 4.06 6.69 6.06
C THR A 90 4.08 5.29 6.65
N LEU A 91 5.25 4.65 6.71
CA LEU A 91 5.40 3.30 7.25
C LEU A 91 5.12 3.26 8.75
N ALA A 92 5.59 4.26 9.50
CA ALA A 92 5.30 4.38 10.93
C ALA A 92 3.80 4.50 11.22
N ASP A 93 3.05 5.28 10.43
CA ASP A 93 1.60 5.40 10.57
C ASP A 93 0.89 4.07 10.29
N ILE A 94 1.31 3.36 9.24
CA ILE A 94 0.75 2.04 8.91
C ILE A 94 1.01 1.05 10.04
N GLU A 95 2.25 0.96 10.50
CA GLU A 95 2.65 0.02 11.55
C GLU A 95 1.92 0.32 12.87
N ALA A 96 1.86 1.58 13.28
CA ALA A 96 1.16 2.00 14.49
C ALA A 96 -0.34 1.64 14.45
N ALA A 97 -0.99 1.84 13.30
CA ALA A 97 -2.39 1.47 13.12
C ALA A 97 -2.59 -0.06 13.23
N VAL A 98 -1.73 -0.85 12.62
CA VAL A 98 -1.80 -2.32 12.68
C VAL A 98 -1.48 -2.85 14.07
N GLU A 99 -0.51 -2.28 14.78
CA GLU A 99 -0.19 -2.65 16.17
C GLU A 99 -1.35 -2.40 17.13
N GLN A 100 -2.17 -1.40 16.85
CA GLN A 100 -3.41 -1.11 17.59
C GLN A 100 -4.59 -2.01 17.17
N GLY A 101 -4.36 -2.99 16.31
CA GLY A 101 -5.40 -3.90 15.82
C GLY A 101 -6.24 -3.33 14.67
N GLY A 102 -5.79 -2.24 14.05
CA GLY A 102 -6.47 -1.63 12.91
C GLY A 102 -6.23 -2.36 11.60
N LEU A 103 -7.14 -2.17 10.66
CA LEU A 103 -7.02 -2.56 9.26
C LEU A 103 -6.77 -1.31 8.42
N VAL A 104 -5.62 -1.27 7.74
CA VAL A 104 -5.18 -0.13 6.94
C VAL A 104 -5.51 -0.36 5.47
N TYR A 105 -6.04 0.65 4.80
CA TYR A 105 -6.14 0.73 3.35
C TYR A 105 -5.18 1.79 2.82
N VAL A 106 -4.14 1.35 2.11
CA VAL A 106 -3.16 2.24 1.48
C VAL A 106 -3.45 2.38 -0.01
N HIS A 107 -3.51 3.61 -0.50
CA HIS A 107 -3.83 3.88 -1.89
C HIS A 107 -3.15 5.12 -2.45
N CYS A 108 -3.00 5.15 -3.77
CA CYS A 108 -2.76 6.35 -4.54
C CYS A 108 -3.97 6.60 -5.47
N ARG A 109 -3.79 7.13 -6.66
CA ARG A 109 -4.88 7.26 -7.63
C ARG A 109 -5.24 5.92 -8.27
N ALA A 110 -4.27 5.26 -8.89
CA ALA A 110 -4.48 4.01 -9.65
C ALA A 110 -4.23 2.73 -8.84
N GLY A 111 -3.53 2.83 -7.71
CA GLY A 111 -3.16 1.69 -6.89
C GLY A 111 -1.98 0.87 -7.43
N VAL A 112 -1.19 1.41 -8.35
CA VAL A 112 -0.13 0.67 -9.07
C VAL A 112 1.26 1.10 -8.62
N GLY A 113 1.65 2.36 -8.90
CA GLY A 113 3.03 2.83 -8.74
C GLY A 113 3.40 3.19 -7.31
N ARG A 114 2.84 4.27 -6.80
CA ARG A 114 3.11 4.80 -5.44
C ARG A 114 2.66 3.82 -4.36
N THR A 115 1.48 3.26 -4.52
CA THR A 115 0.95 2.23 -3.63
C THR A 115 1.86 1.00 -3.61
N GLY A 116 2.29 0.51 -4.77
CA GLY A 116 3.22 -0.60 -4.87
C GLY A 116 4.58 -0.31 -4.25
N THR A 117 5.07 0.92 -4.38
CA THR A 117 6.33 1.35 -3.74
C THR A 117 6.25 1.27 -2.22
N VAL A 118 5.19 1.86 -1.63
CA VAL A 118 4.97 1.82 -0.18
C VAL A 118 4.76 0.38 0.31
N ALA A 119 3.95 -0.39 -0.41
CA ALA A 119 3.68 -1.79 -0.07
C ALA A 119 4.97 -2.64 -0.07
N ALA A 120 5.81 -2.51 -1.10
CA ALA A 120 7.07 -3.24 -1.17
C ALA A 120 8.08 -2.77 -0.08
N CYS A 121 8.17 -1.48 0.20
CA CYS A 121 9.01 -0.99 1.28
C CYS A 121 8.52 -1.45 2.66
N LEU A 122 7.22 -1.58 2.89
CA LEU A 122 6.68 -2.19 4.10
C LEU A 122 7.13 -3.65 4.24
N LEU A 123 7.16 -4.42 3.14
CA LEU A 123 7.72 -5.78 3.16
C LEU A 123 9.21 -5.77 3.53
N VAL A 124 9.99 -4.79 3.06
CA VAL A 124 11.40 -4.66 3.46
C VAL A 124 11.53 -4.38 4.97
N GLU A 125 10.64 -3.57 5.57
CA GLU A 125 10.60 -3.37 7.03
C GLU A 125 10.34 -4.69 7.78
N GLN A 126 9.57 -5.61 7.19
CA GLN A 126 9.31 -6.93 7.76
C GLN A 126 10.45 -7.94 7.53
N GLY A 127 11.60 -7.49 6.99
CA GLY A 127 12.81 -8.29 6.84
C GLY A 127 12.96 -9.03 5.50
N PHE A 128 12.17 -8.67 4.48
CA PHE A 128 12.43 -9.10 3.10
C PHE A 128 13.54 -8.25 2.49
N THR A 129 14.33 -8.82 1.59
CA THR A 129 15.18 -8.01 0.71
C THR A 129 14.29 -7.24 -0.29
N GLY A 130 14.84 -6.21 -0.92
CA GLY A 130 14.09 -5.46 -1.93
C GLY A 130 13.60 -6.34 -3.09
N ASP A 131 14.43 -7.29 -3.55
CA ASP A 131 14.06 -8.20 -4.62
C ASP A 131 13.00 -9.23 -4.18
N GLU A 132 13.11 -9.77 -2.97
CA GLU A 132 12.06 -10.64 -2.40
C GLU A 132 10.74 -9.88 -2.24
N ALA A 133 10.78 -8.64 -1.77
CA ALA A 133 9.59 -7.80 -1.62
C ALA A 133 8.92 -7.54 -2.98
N LEU A 134 9.68 -7.21 -4.01
CA LEU A 134 9.18 -7.02 -5.36
C LEU A 134 8.61 -8.31 -5.97
N ALA A 135 9.27 -9.45 -5.75
CA ALA A 135 8.79 -10.74 -6.22
C ALA A 135 7.46 -11.13 -5.55
N LEU A 136 7.36 -10.96 -4.23
CA LEU A 136 6.14 -11.23 -3.48
C LEU A 136 5.00 -10.30 -3.91
N LEU A 137 5.28 -9.01 -4.10
CA LEU A 137 4.30 -8.06 -4.59
C LEU A 137 3.80 -8.43 -6.00
N THR A 138 4.70 -8.89 -6.88
CA THR A 138 4.33 -9.38 -8.22
C THR A 138 3.37 -10.58 -8.13
N GLN A 139 3.58 -11.50 -7.20
CA GLN A 139 2.68 -12.63 -6.99
C GLN A 139 1.29 -12.16 -6.54
N LYS A 140 1.22 -11.26 -5.56
CA LYS A 140 -0.05 -10.67 -5.07
C LYS A 140 -0.79 -9.91 -6.18
N TRP A 141 -0.05 -9.23 -7.05
CA TRP A 141 -0.59 -8.47 -8.17
C TRP A 141 -1.29 -9.36 -9.22
N GLN A 142 -0.96 -10.65 -9.32
CA GLN A 142 -1.61 -11.57 -10.25
C GLN A 142 -3.12 -11.71 -10.00
N ALA A 143 -3.59 -11.48 -8.78
CA ALA A 143 -5.01 -11.52 -8.45
C ALA A 143 -5.77 -10.23 -8.84
N VAL A 144 -5.06 -9.13 -9.11
CA VAL A 144 -5.66 -7.82 -9.37
C VAL A 144 -6.14 -7.72 -10.81
N HIS A 145 -7.38 -7.27 -11.02
CA HIS A 145 -7.96 -7.14 -12.37
C HIS A 145 -7.18 -6.15 -13.23
N LYS A 146 -6.71 -5.06 -12.64
CA LYS A 146 -5.95 -4.00 -13.34
C LYS A 146 -4.61 -4.48 -13.93
N ARG A 147 -4.09 -5.65 -13.53
CA ARG A 147 -2.85 -6.21 -14.12
C ARG A 147 -2.89 -6.34 -15.64
N VAL A 148 -4.07 -6.44 -16.22
CA VAL A 148 -4.27 -6.52 -17.67
C VAL A 148 -3.80 -5.23 -18.37
N LEU A 149 -4.04 -4.07 -17.74
CA LEU A 149 -3.65 -2.76 -18.25
C LEU A 149 -2.31 -2.29 -17.67
N SER A 150 -1.99 -2.71 -16.47
CA SER A 150 -0.78 -2.36 -15.72
C SER A 150 -0.13 -3.64 -15.22
N PRO A 151 0.71 -4.29 -16.04
CA PRO A 151 1.23 -5.63 -15.70
C PRO A 151 2.23 -5.62 -14.54
N ASN A 152 2.82 -4.47 -14.23
CA ASN A 152 3.86 -4.33 -13.21
C ASN A 152 3.42 -3.41 -12.08
N THR A 153 3.77 -3.80 -10.85
CA THR A 153 3.70 -2.96 -9.65
C THR A 153 4.98 -3.17 -8.82
N PRO A 154 5.67 -2.14 -8.36
CA PRO A 154 5.52 -0.72 -8.74
C PRO A 154 5.66 -0.47 -10.24
N GLU A 155 5.12 0.66 -10.69
CA GLU A 155 4.91 0.94 -12.11
C GLU A 155 6.20 1.30 -12.86
N THR A 156 7.08 2.11 -12.24
CA THR A 156 8.30 2.61 -12.86
C THR A 156 9.55 1.88 -12.38
N GLU A 157 10.61 1.88 -13.21
CA GLU A 157 11.90 1.32 -12.80
C GLU A 157 12.51 2.12 -11.65
N GLY A 158 12.33 3.45 -11.63
CA GLY A 158 12.79 4.28 -10.51
C GLY A 158 12.16 3.88 -9.18
N GLN A 159 10.87 3.56 -9.17
CA GLN A 159 10.17 3.06 -8.00
C GLN A 159 10.71 1.70 -7.54
N ARG A 160 10.93 0.76 -8.45
CA ARG A 160 11.51 -0.55 -8.15
C ARG A 160 12.93 -0.44 -7.60
N GLN A 161 13.74 0.45 -8.18
CA GLN A 161 15.10 0.70 -7.71
C GLN A 161 15.12 1.30 -6.30
N PHE A 162 14.20 2.21 -6.02
CA PHE A 162 14.03 2.77 -4.69
C PHE A 162 13.71 1.67 -3.65
N VAL A 163 12.83 0.73 -3.97
CA VAL A 163 12.53 -0.43 -3.10
C VAL A 163 13.79 -1.25 -2.82
N ARG A 164 14.59 -1.56 -3.85
CA ARG A 164 15.86 -2.31 -3.68
C ARG A 164 16.85 -1.63 -2.75
N GLN A 165 16.85 -0.29 -2.76
CA GLN A 165 17.76 0.53 -1.94
C GLN A 165 17.20 0.83 -0.54
N TRP A 166 15.92 0.58 -0.29
CA TRP A 166 15.24 1.02 0.93
C TRP A 166 15.92 0.50 2.21
N ALA A 167 16.36 -0.75 2.24
CA ALA A 167 17.06 -1.32 3.39
C ALA A 167 18.31 -0.52 3.82
N GLN A 168 18.95 0.17 2.88
CA GLN A 168 20.11 1.03 3.12
C GLN A 168 19.71 2.48 3.40
N LEU A 169 18.78 3.01 2.59
CA LEU A 169 18.31 4.40 2.72
C LEU A 169 17.65 4.67 4.08
N ARG A 170 16.95 3.71 4.64
CA ARG A 170 16.31 3.85 5.95
C ARG A 170 17.29 3.96 7.13
N LEU A 171 18.54 3.56 6.95
CA LEU A 171 19.59 3.61 7.98
C LEU A 171 20.43 4.89 7.90
N ALA A 172 20.34 5.61 6.80
CA ALA A 172 21.02 6.88 6.61
C ALA A 172 20.24 8.02 7.27
#